data_20e5eb66cdd9979d80e32f252929a7d5
#
_entry.id   20e5eb66cdd9979d80e32f252929a7d5
#
_cell.length_a   1.000
_cell.length_b   1.000
_cell.length_c   1.000
_cell.angle_alpha   90.00
_cell.angle_beta   90.00
_cell.angle_gamma   90.00
#
_symmetry.space_group_name_H-M   'P 1'
#
loop_
_entity.id
_entity.type
_entity.pdbx_description
1 polymer ?
#
loop_
_entity_poly.entity_id
_entity_poly.type
_entity_poly.pdbx_seq_one_letter_code
_entity_poly.pdbx_strand_id
1 'polypeptide(L)' 'MARNKYPEVTVEKILEVSQRLFLEKGYDNTTIQDIVNKLGGLTKGAIYHHFKSKEEILDALAGKLFFDNNPFVA' A
#
# COMPACT_ATOMS: atom_id res chain seq x y z
N MET A 1 -4.95 -21.93 6.48
CA MET A 1 -5.07 -21.65 6.26
C MET A 1 -5.67 -20.86 5.93
N ALA A 2 -5.89 -20.35 5.90
CA ALA A 2 -6.23 -19.74 5.42
C ALA A 2 -6.85 -18.93 5.62
N ARG A 3 -7.17 -18.38 5.95
CA ARG A 3 -7.65 -17.73 6.16
C ARG A 3 -7.77 -16.60 6.03
N ASN A 4 -7.87 -15.81 6.07
CA ASN A 4 -7.93 -14.68 6.00
C ASN A 4 -7.73 -14.21 4.94
N LYS A 5 -7.84 -14.36 4.38
CA LYS A 5 -7.74 -14.16 3.32
C LYS A 5 -7.92 -12.93 2.85
N TYR A 6 -8.51 -12.07 3.11
CA TYR A 6 -8.56 -11.01 2.28
C TYR A 6 -7.95 -9.80 2.80
N PRO A 7 -7.95 -9.44 3.95
CA PRO A 7 -7.39 -8.16 4.31
C PRO A 7 -5.92 -8.06 4.03
N GLU A 8 -5.21 -9.15 4.23
CA GLU A 8 -3.77 -9.08 4.05
C GLU A 8 -3.39 -8.97 2.60
N VAL A 9 -4.05 -9.71 1.75
CA VAL A 9 -3.74 -9.64 0.34
C VAL A 9 -4.07 -8.27 -0.21
N THR A 10 -5.19 -7.71 0.22
CA THR A 10 -5.59 -6.41 -0.25
C THR A 10 -4.61 -5.33 0.20
N VAL A 11 -4.21 -5.38 1.45
CA VAL A 11 -3.26 -4.40 1.97
C VAL A 11 -1.94 -4.52 1.25
N GLU A 12 -1.47 -5.72 1.03
CA GLU A 12 -0.21 -5.89 0.34
C GLU A 12 -0.27 -5.35 -1.07
N LYS A 13 -1.39 -5.57 -1.76
CA LYS A 13 -1.52 -5.04 -3.10
C LYS A 13 -1.55 -3.53 -3.11
N ILE A 14 -2.24 -2.94 -2.16
CA ILE A 14 -2.28 -1.49 -2.06
C ILE A 14 -0.87 -0.96 -1.84
N LEU A 15 -0.13 -1.57 -0.93
CA LEU A 15 1.21 -1.12 -0.64
C LEU A 15 2.14 -1.30 -1.82
N GLU A 16 2.02 -2.42 -2.50
CA GLU A 16 2.88 -2.70 -3.64
C GLU A 16 2.65 -1.70 -4.75
N VAL A 17 1.40 -1.46 -5.10
CA VAL A 17 1.07 -0.53 -6.15
C VAL A 17 1.45 0.89 -5.75
N SER A 18 1.19 1.24 -4.51
CA SER A 18 1.53 2.58 -4.03
C SER A 18 3.02 2.83 -4.10
N GLN A 19 3.81 1.85 -3.69
CA GLN A 19 5.25 1.98 -3.74
C GLN A 19 5.71 2.22 -5.17
N ARG A 20 5.18 1.43 -6.10
CA ARG A 20 5.55 1.58 -7.49
C ARG A 20 5.21 2.97 -8.01
N LEU A 21 4.02 3.44 -7.71
CA LEU A 21 3.60 4.76 -8.18
C LEU A 21 4.40 5.88 -7.53
N PHE A 22 4.70 5.74 -6.24
CA PHE A 22 5.50 6.73 -5.55
C PHE A 22 6.88 6.84 -6.20
N LEU A 23 7.41 5.72 -6.64
CA LEU A 23 8.72 5.73 -7.29
C LEU A 23 8.65 6.25 -8.71
N GLU A 24 7.58 5.96 -9.42
CA GLU A 24 7.46 6.36 -10.81
C GLU A 24 7.03 7.82 -10.95
N LYS A 25 6.05 8.23 -10.18
CA LYS A 25 5.48 9.56 -10.32
C LYS A 25 5.91 10.51 -9.23
N GLY A 26 6.43 9.99 -8.15
CA GLY A 26 6.71 10.80 -6.99
C GLY A 26 5.52 10.78 -6.04
N TYR A 27 5.82 10.87 -4.75
CA TYR A 27 4.78 10.81 -3.73
C TYR A 27 3.77 11.93 -3.91
N ASP A 28 4.25 13.14 -4.12
CA ASP A 28 3.36 14.29 -4.23
C ASP A 28 2.46 14.21 -5.45
N ASN A 29 2.93 13.54 -6.49
CA ASN A 29 2.17 13.47 -7.73
C ASN A 29 1.26 12.26 -7.81
N THR A 30 1.27 11.42 -6.81
CA THR A 30 0.44 10.23 -6.77
C THR A 30 -0.79 10.50 -5.92
N THR A 31 -1.96 10.14 -6.43
CA THR A 31 -3.20 10.30 -5.69
C THR A 31 -3.78 8.95 -5.34
N ILE A 32 -4.71 8.95 -4.41
CA ILE A 32 -5.43 7.72 -4.09
C ILE A 32 -6.13 7.18 -5.32
N GLN A 33 -6.66 8.08 -6.16
CA GLN A 33 -7.33 7.66 -7.38
C GLN A 33 -6.36 6.96 -8.32
N ASP A 34 -5.11 7.40 -8.38
CA ASP A 34 -4.11 6.73 -9.19
C ASP A 34 -3.92 5.29 -8.72
N ILE A 35 -3.89 5.10 -7.41
CA ILE A 35 -3.73 3.77 -6.85
C ILE A 35 -4.93 2.90 -7.19
N VAL A 36 -6.13 3.46 -7.05
CA VAL A 36 -7.35 2.75 -7.39
C VAL A 36 -7.31 2.30 -8.84
N ASN A 37 -6.95 3.22 -9.73
CA ASN A 37 -6.91 2.90 -11.14
C ASN A 37 -5.91 1.80 -11.46
N LYS A 38 -4.79 1.83 -10.79
CA LYS A 38 -3.77 0.83 -11.05
C LYS A 38 -4.16 -0.53 -10.51
N LEU A 39 -4.87 -0.55 -9.39
CA LEU A 39 -5.31 -1.81 -8.82
C LEU A 39 -6.38 -2.48 -9.67
N GLY A 40 -7.25 -1.66 -10.22
CA GLY A 40 -8.24 -2.20 -11.15
C GLY A 40 -9.41 -2.92 -10.53
N GLY A 41 -9.23 -3.51 -9.38
CA GLY A 41 -10.30 -4.29 -8.77
C GLY A 41 -10.83 -3.72 -7.48
N LEU A 42 -10.29 -2.61 -7.03
CA LEU A 42 -10.71 -2.01 -5.78
C LEU A 42 -11.31 -0.65 -6.01
N THR A 43 -12.10 -0.23 -5.05
CA THR A 43 -12.66 1.10 -5.10
C THR A 43 -11.89 2.00 -4.15
N LYS A 44 -12.11 3.31 -4.30
CA LYS A 44 -11.51 4.25 -3.40
C LYS A 44 -11.94 3.98 -1.95
N GLY A 45 -13.19 3.61 -1.77
CA GLY A 45 -13.68 3.28 -0.43
C GLY A 45 -12.93 2.12 0.18
N ALA A 46 -12.57 1.14 -0.63
CA ALA A 46 -11.84 -0.01 -0.12
C ALA A 46 -10.47 0.42 0.40
N ILE A 47 -9.82 1.33 -0.30
CA ILE A 47 -8.53 1.83 0.17
C ILE A 47 -8.69 2.62 1.46
N TYR A 48 -9.71 3.48 1.53
CA TYR A 48 -9.91 4.28 2.73
C TYR A 48 -10.32 3.43 3.92
N HIS A 49 -10.80 2.24 3.68
CA HIS A 49 -11.09 1.32 4.77
C HIS A 49 -9.79 0.92 5.48
N HIS A 50 -8.71 0.81 4.75
CA HIS A 50 -7.43 0.39 5.30
C HIS A 50 -6.51 1.55 5.63
N PHE A 51 -6.52 2.57 4.80
CA PHE A 51 -5.61 3.71 4.95
C PHE A 51 -6.41 4.98 4.76
N LYS A 52 -6.35 5.86 5.71
CA LYS A 52 -7.16 7.09 5.63
C LYS A 52 -6.56 8.12 4.71
N SER A 53 -5.29 8.03 4.45
CA SER A 53 -4.62 9.01 3.63
C SER A 53 -3.42 8.39 2.97
N LYS A 54 -2.89 9.11 2.00
CA LYS A 54 -1.68 8.72 1.32
C LYS A 54 -0.52 8.62 2.31
N GLU A 55 -0.53 9.48 3.31
CA GLU A 55 0.51 9.47 4.30
C GLU A 55 0.51 8.20 5.12
N GLU A 56 -0.67 7.67 5.42
CA GLU A 56 -0.73 6.41 6.14
C GLU A 56 -0.17 5.28 5.30
N ILE A 57 -0.40 5.34 4.01
CA ILE A 57 0.18 4.34 3.11
C ILE A 57 1.70 4.43 3.14
N LEU A 58 2.21 5.64 3.10
CA LEU A 58 3.65 5.83 3.13
C LEU A 58 4.25 5.33 4.43
N ASP A 59 3.58 5.60 5.55
CA ASP A 59 4.02 5.09 6.83
C ASP A 59 4.08 3.57 6.84
N ALA A 60 3.06 2.94 6.30
CA ALA A 60 3.02 1.49 6.26
C ALA A 60 4.12 0.94 5.39
N LEU A 61 4.39 1.61 4.27
CA LEU A 61 5.47 1.20 3.38
C LEU A 61 6.82 1.32 4.07
N ALA A 62 7.02 2.42 4.78
CA ALA A 62 8.28 2.62 5.47
C ALA A 62 8.50 1.53 6.50
N GLY A 63 7.46 1.20 7.24
CA GLY A 63 7.58 0.16 8.24
C GLY A 63 7.86 -1.19 7.61
N LYS A 64 7.13 -1.49 6.54
CA LYS A 64 7.30 -2.77 5.87
C LYS A 64 8.70 -2.92 5.31
N LEU A 65 9.19 -1.90 4.63
CA LEU A 65 10.52 -1.96 4.06
C LEU A 65 11.58 -2.04 5.13
N PHE A 66 11.40 -1.29 6.20
CA PHE A 66 12.36 -1.30 7.26
C PHE A 66 12.48 -2.69 7.88
N PHE A 67 11.35 -3.29 8.21
CA PHE A 67 11.39 -4.60 8.84
C PHE A 67 11.79 -5.68 7.88
N ASP A 68 11.35 -5.61 6.64
CA ASP A 68 11.66 -6.65 5.67
C ASP A 68 13.12 -6.66 5.29
N ASN A 69 13.75 -5.47 5.26
CA ASN A 69 15.09 -5.36 4.74
C ASN A 69 16.13 -5.09 5.80
N ASN A 70 15.76 -5.15 7.05
CA ASN A 70 16.70 -4.83 8.10
C ASN A 70 17.10 -6.09 8.84
N PRO A 71 18.26 -6.63 8.56
CA PRO A 71 18.68 -7.88 9.17
C PRO A 71 18.97 -7.77 10.63
N PHE A 72 19.14 -6.58 11.13
CA PHE A 72 19.39 -6.43 12.52
C PHE A 72 18.24 -6.82 13.36
N VAL A 73 17.09 -6.69 12.82
CA VAL A 73 15.89 -6.97 13.57
C VAL A 73 15.83 -8.43 13.96
N ALA A 74 16.41 -9.22 13.17
CA ALA A 74 16.35 -10.65 13.41
C ALA A 74 17.12 -11.09 14.66
#